data_40b0df891cacb4c0fd198e9c869d51e2
#
_entry.id   40b0df891cacb4c0fd198e9c869d51e2
#
_cell.length_a   1.000
_cell.length_b   1.000
_cell.length_c   1.000
_cell.angle_alpha   90.00
_cell.angle_beta   90.00
_cell.angle_gamma   90.00
#
_symmetry.space_group_name_H-M   'P 1'
#
loop_
_entity.id
_entity.type
_entity.pdbx_description
1 polymer ?
#
loop_
_entity_poly.entity_id
_entity_poly.type
_entity_poly.pdbx_seq_one_letter_code
_entity_poly.pdbx_strand_id
1 'polypeptide(L)'
;PTNQAVKKIIPKTNQPIKNLPEFINLKKGDFATVVSGLMVNSAGALEIKLHSSDGSLVATCNPSKVFNSSILKNYWGDLHGQSEETLGTNSATDYFAFGRDLAFLDACAHQGNDFQMTDTFWKDLNKITAQFNEDCQFVTLPGYEWSGNTALGGDRNVFFPVEGRTMRRSSHALIEDQSDLDTDCHTVNELFEAFSQNEEWDVICFAHCGGRYADISIAHDGRFEKSVEVHSAWGTF
;
A
#
# COMPACT_ATOMS: atom_id res chain seq x y z
N PRO A 1 1.22 -23.49 2.43
CA PRO A 1 1.82 -24.39 1.45
C PRO A 1 1.14 -25.76 1.55
N THR A 2 0.54 -26.21 0.45
CA THR A 2 -0.10 -27.51 0.44
C THR A 2 0.97 -28.59 0.30
N ASN A 3 1.13 -29.43 1.31
CA ASN A 3 1.96 -30.64 1.23
C ASN A 3 1.39 -31.72 0.29
N GLN A 4 0.30 -31.45 -0.41
CA GLN A 4 -0.37 -32.38 -1.32
C GLN A 4 0.11 -32.20 -2.77
N ALA A 5 0.13 -33.29 -3.53
CA ALA A 5 0.30 -33.27 -4.97
C ALA A 5 -0.75 -32.39 -5.65
N VAL A 6 -0.42 -31.88 -6.84
CA VAL A 6 -1.20 -30.98 -7.70
C VAL A 6 -2.68 -30.90 -7.36
N LYS A 7 -3.17 -29.74 -6.89
CA LYS A 7 -4.60 -29.50 -6.74
C LYS A 7 -5.19 -28.97 -8.05
N LYS A 8 -6.17 -29.65 -8.56
CA LYS A 8 -6.98 -29.20 -9.69
C LYS A 8 -8.11 -28.32 -9.16
N ILE A 9 -8.11 -27.05 -9.55
CA ILE A 9 -9.13 -26.07 -9.17
C ILE A 9 -10.00 -25.77 -10.38
N ILE A 10 -11.32 -25.83 -10.20
CA ILE A 10 -12.32 -25.62 -11.24
C ILE A 10 -12.98 -24.27 -10.98
N PRO A 11 -12.77 -23.25 -11.84
CA PRO A 11 -13.46 -21.98 -11.73
C PRO A 11 -14.90 -22.11 -12.23
N LYS A 12 -15.86 -21.54 -11.49
CA LYS A 12 -17.25 -21.37 -11.90
C LYS A 12 -17.63 -19.90 -11.82
N THR A 13 -18.41 -19.43 -12.77
CA THR A 13 -18.77 -18.02 -12.89
C THR A 13 -20.26 -17.85 -13.10
N ASN A 14 -20.80 -16.72 -12.66
CA ASN A 14 -22.20 -16.35 -12.87
C ASN A 14 -22.48 -15.77 -14.26
N GLN A 15 -21.43 -15.45 -15.04
CA GLN A 15 -21.56 -15.00 -16.43
C GLN A 15 -20.38 -15.52 -17.25
N PRO A 16 -20.52 -15.61 -18.60
CA PRO A 16 -19.45 -16.15 -19.45
C PRO A 16 -18.18 -15.32 -19.40
N ILE A 17 -17.05 -16.00 -19.22
CA ILE A 17 -15.71 -15.43 -19.33
C ILE A 17 -14.99 -16.15 -20.47
N LYS A 18 -14.59 -15.39 -21.49
CA LYS A 18 -13.79 -15.92 -22.60
C LYS A 18 -12.38 -16.24 -22.10
N ASN A 19 -11.80 -17.31 -22.59
CA ASN A 19 -10.47 -17.83 -22.23
C ASN A 19 -10.35 -18.32 -20.77
N LEU A 20 -11.45 -18.49 -20.05
CA LEU A 20 -11.42 -19.10 -18.73
C LEU A 20 -11.03 -20.58 -18.89
N PRO A 21 -9.95 -21.04 -18.25
CA PRO A 21 -9.56 -22.44 -18.35
C PRO A 21 -10.58 -23.33 -17.64
N GLU A 22 -10.78 -24.54 -18.14
CA GLU A 22 -11.64 -25.54 -17.51
C GLU A 22 -11.16 -25.88 -16.08
N PHE A 23 -9.86 -25.84 -15.88
CA PHE A 23 -9.23 -26.05 -14.57
C PHE A 23 -7.88 -25.35 -14.47
N ILE A 24 -7.52 -25.01 -13.24
CA ILE A 24 -6.23 -24.42 -12.86
C ILE A 24 -5.46 -25.45 -12.05
N ASN A 25 -4.22 -25.73 -12.40
CA ASN A 25 -3.35 -26.63 -11.67
C ASN A 25 -2.47 -25.82 -10.71
N LEU A 26 -2.55 -26.12 -9.41
CA LEU A 26 -1.61 -25.63 -8.41
C LEU A 26 -0.59 -26.74 -8.13
N LYS A 27 0.69 -26.46 -8.34
CA LYS A 27 1.78 -27.39 -8.05
C LYS A 27 2.11 -27.38 -6.55
N LYS A 28 2.80 -28.41 -6.09
CA LYS A 28 3.32 -28.42 -4.72
C LYS A 28 4.29 -27.25 -4.52
N GLY A 29 4.02 -26.43 -3.51
CA GLY A 29 4.82 -25.24 -3.20
C GLY A 29 4.33 -23.95 -3.84
N ASP A 30 3.38 -23.97 -4.78
CA ASP A 30 2.77 -22.76 -5.31
C ASP A 30 1.94 -22.06 -4.21
N PHE A 31 2.18 -20.79 -4.01
CA PHE A 31 1.38 -19.91 -3.14
C PHE A 31 0.32 -19.16 -3.92
N ALA A 32 0.61 -18.85 -5.18
CA ALA A 32 -0.25 -18.07 -6.06
C ALA A 32 -0.09 -18.53 -7.51
N THR A 33 -1.07 -18.20 -8.34
CA THR A 33 -1.02 -18.39 -9.78
C THR A 33 -1.85 -17.32 -10.46
N VAL A 34 -1.43 -16.91 -11.66
CA VAL A 34 -2.13 -15.91 -12.48
C VAL A 34 -2.77 -16.58 -13.68
N VAL A 35 -4.03 -16.26 -13.93
CA VAL A 35 -4.73 -16.64 -15.16
C VAL A 35 -4.98 -15.37 -15.96
N SER A 36 -4.17 -15.14 -16.98
CA SER A 36 -4.22 -13.93 -17.80
C SER A 36 -5.11 -14.09 -19.05
N GLY A 37 -5.41 -12.98 -19.72
CA GLY A 37 -6.13 -12.96 -20.97
C GLY A 37 -7.62 -13.27 -20.87
N LEU A 38 -8.20 -13.24 -19.67
CA LEU A 38 -9.64 -13.39 -19.46
C LEU A 38 -10.40 -12.17 -19.98
N MET A 39 -11.55 -12.41 -20.64
CA MET A 39 -12.39 -11.33 -21.18
C MET A 39 -13.84 -11.55 -20.78
N VAL A 40 -14.48 -10.50 -20.29
CA VAL A 40 -15.91 -10.47 -19.97
C VAL A 40 -16.60 -9.47 -20.88
N ASN A 41 -17.65 -9.89 -21.60
CA ASN A 41 -18.32 -9.07 -22.60
C ASN A 41 -19.67 -8.50 -22.13
N SER A 42 -20.12 -8.88 -20.94
CA SER A 42 -21.41 -8.42 -20.40
C SER A 42 -21.19 -7.57 -19.17
N ALA A 43 -21.80 -6.38 -19.13
CA ALA A 43 -21.81 -5.57 -17.93
C ALA A 43 -22.66 -6.22 -16.83
N GLY A 44 -22.28 -5.95 -15.58
CA GLY A 44 -23.00 -6.46 -14.41
C GLY A 44 -22.06 -7.00 -13.34
N ALA A 45 -22.63 -7.58 -12.29
CA ALA A 45 -21.85 -8.22 -11.26
C ALA A 45 -21.15 -9.47 -11.80
N LEU A 46 -19.86 -9.59 -11.50
CA LEU A 46 -19.06 -10.77 -11.80
C LEU A 46 -18.73 -11.48 -10.50
N GLU A 47 -19.09 -12.76 -10.41
CA GLU A 47 -18.73 -13.64 -9.33
C GLU A 47 -17.94 -14.83 -9.86
N ILE A 48 -16.80 -15.12 -9.28
CA ILE A 48 -15.98 -16.29 -9.60
C ILE A 48 -15.84 -17.13 -8.33
N LYS A 49 -16.26 -18.40 -8.42
CA LYS A 49 -16.13 -19.40 -7.36
C LYS A 49 -15.12 -20.44 -7.77
N LEU A 50 -14.24 -20.80 -6.88
CA LEU A 50 -13.23 -21.84 -7.08
C LEU A 50 -13.64 -23.10 -6.36
N HIS A 51 -13.68 -24.23 -7.08
CA HIS A 51 -14.05 -25.52 -6.55
C HIS A 51 -12.88 -26.50 -6.70
N SER A 52 -12.74 -27.42 -5.76
CA SER A 52 -11.85 -28.56 -5.92
C SER A 52 -12.46 -29.60 -6.86
N SER A 53 -11.68 -30.61 -7.25
CA SER A 53 -12.12 -31.68 -8.16
C SER A 53 -13.27 -32.53 -7.63
N ASP A 54 -13.49 -32.58 -6.32
CA ASP A 54 -14.62 -33.23 -5.68
C ASP A 54 -15.88 -32.36 -5.63
N GLY A 55 -15.81 -31.13 -6.15
CA GLY A 55 -16.90 -30.16 -6.21
C GLY A 55 -17.07 -29.29 -4.97
N SER A 56 -16.24 -29.47 -3.92
CA SER A 56 -16.30 -28.61 -2.74
C SER A 56 -15.85 -27.18 -3.09
N LEU A 57 -16.50 -26.17 -2.49
CA LEU A 57 -16.10 -24.76 -2.61
C LEU A 57 -14.78 -24.55 -1.88
N VAL A 58 -13.78 -24.03 -2.61
CA VAL A 58 -12.47 -23.69 -2.06
C VAL A 58 -12.39 -22.22 -1.69
N ALA A 59 -12.85 -21.33 -2.59
CA ALA A 59 -12.84 -19.89 -2.38
C ALA A 59 -13.87 -19.20 -3.29
N THR A 60 -14.24 -18.00 -2.91
CA THR A 60 -14.96 -17.04 -3.76
C THR A 60 -14.05 -15.83 -3.96
N CYS A 61 -13.88 -15.41 -5.21
CA CYS A 61 -13.12 -14.22 -5.52
C CYS A 61 -13.81 -12.95 -4.98
N ASN A 62 -13.04 -11.89 -4.80
CA ASN A 62 -13.58 -10.60 -4.43
C ASN A 62 -14.69 -10.16 -5.40
N PRO A 63 -15.74 -9.49 -4.90
CA PRO A 63 -16.81 -8.99 -5.75
C PRO A 63 -16.24 -8.04 -6.82
N SER A 64 -16.64 -8.27 -8.06
CA SER A 64 -16.22 -7.43 -9.18
C SER A 64 -17.44 -6.98 -9.96
N LYS A 65 -17.36 -5.81 -10.58
CA LYS A 65 -18.41 -5.26 -11.44
C LYS A 65 -17.82 -4.89 -12.79
N VAL A 66 -18.43 -5.42 -13.83
CA VAL A 66 -18.08 -5.12 -15.22
C VAL A 66 -18.94 -3.95 -15.68
N PHE A 67 -18.31 -2.94 -16.26
CA PHE A 67 -18.97 -1.76 -16.80
C PHE A 67 -18.88 -1.76 -18.34
N ASN A 68 -19.90 -1.27 -19.02
CA ASN A 68 -19.86 -1.08 -20.48
C ASN A 68 -18.80 -0.04 -20.89
N SER A 69 -18.68 0.99 -20.08
CA SER A 69 -17.61 1.98 -20.16
C SER A 69 -17.37 2.54 -18.77
N SER A 70 -16.14 2.83 -18.42
CA SER A 70 -15.80 3.52 -17.18
C SER A 70 -14.64 4.47 -17.44
N ILE A 71 -14.78 5.70 -16.96
CA ILE A 71 -13.70 6.69 -16.96
C ILE A 71 -12.76 6.41 -15.76
N LEU A 72 -13.35 5.92 -14.66
CA LEU A 72 -12.61 5.59 -13.43
C LEU A 72 -12.54 4.06 -13.26
N LYS A 73 -11.39 3.57 -12.85
CA LYS A 73 -11.16 2.18 -12.46
C LYS A 73 -10.91 2.11 -10.97
N ASN A 74 -11.28 1.01 -10.34
CA ASN A 74 -10.92 0.72 -8.98
C ASN A 74 -9.53 0.07 -8.96
N TYR A 75 -8.67 0.56 -8.09
CA TYR A 75 -7.37 -0.02 -7.82
C TYR A 75 -7.30 -0.42 -6.35
N TRP A 76 -6.54 -1.47 -6.04
CA TRP A 76 -6.34 -1.98 -4.70
C TRP A 76 -4.91 -1.74 -4.28
N GLY A 77 -4.70 -1.19 -3.11
CA GLY A 77 -3.35 -0.90 -2.63
C GLY A 77 -3.24 -1.05 -1.11
N ASP A 78 -2.01 -1.28 -0.67
CA ASP A 78 -1.60 -1.09 0.70
C ASP A 78 -0.72 0.16 0.75
N LEU A 79 -1.23 1.21 1.36
CA LEU A 79 -0.57 2.51 1.44
C LEU A 79 -0.05 2.81 2.86
N HIS A 80 0.04 1.78 3.72
CA HIS A 80 0.56 1.94 5.07
C HIS A 80 1.32 0.68 5.53
N GLY A 81 2.18 0.14 4.67
CA GLY A 81 3.04 -0.97 5.02
C GLY A 81 4.28 -0.55 5.80
N GLN A 82 4.80 -1.47 6.60
CA GLN A 82 6.06 -1.30 7.33
C GLN A 82 6.93 -2.56 7.20
N SER A 83 8.22 -2.44 7.52
CA SER A 83 9.21 -3.51 7.44
C SER A 83 10.03 -3.63 8.72
N GLU A 84 10.95 -4.60 8.78
CA GLU A 84 11.77 -4.86 9.96
C GLU A 84 12.72 -3.70 10.32
N GLU A 85 12.97 -2.81 9.38
CA GLU A 85 13.78 -1.62 9.61
C GLU A 85 13.03 -0.56 10.45
N THR A 86 11.71 -0.73 10.63
CA THR A 86 10.89 0.10 11.51
C THR A 86 10.07 -0.75 12.48
N LEU A 87 8.74 -0.84 12.36
CA LEU A 87 7.88 -1.60 13.28
C LEU A 87 7.35 -2.91 12.68
N GLY A 88 7.71 -3.22 11.43
CA GLY A 88 7.22 -4.40 10.73
C GLY A 88 8.06 -5.64 10.95
N THR A 89 7.75 -6.65 10.15
CA THR A 89 8.49 -7.91 10.05
C THR A 89 8.86 -8.15 8.60
N ASN A 90 9.96 -8.76 8.28
CA ASN A 90 10.53 -8.90 6.94
C ASN A 90 11.03 -7.57 6.35
N SER A 91 11.84 -7.69 5.31
CA SER A 91 12.45 -6.53 4.66
C SER A 91 11.46 -5.69 3.84
N ALA A 92 11.81 -4.45 3.55
CA ALA A 92 11.05 -3.61 2.63
C ALA A 92 10.93 -4.25 1.23
N THR A 93 11.95 -4.97 0.78
CA THR A 93 11.90 -5.74 -0.48
C THR A 93 10.85 -6.84 -0.44
N ASP A 94 10.77 -7.59 0.67
CA ASP A 94 9.76 -8.64 0.85
C ASP A 94 8.35 -8.05 0.92
N TYR A 95 8.18 -6.88 1.53
CA TYR A 95 6.90 -6.16 1.58
C TYR A 95 6.38 -5.85 0.16
N PHE A 96 7.18 -5.22 -0.69
CA PHE A 96 6.76 -4.90 -2.06
C PHE A 96 6.57 -6.17 -2.90
N ALA A 97 7.44 -7.17 -2.77
CA ALA A 97 7.29 -8.44 -3.46
C ALA A 97 6.00 -9.16 -3.06
N PHE A 98 5.66 -9.16 -1.76
CA PHE A 98 4.40 -9.72 -1.27
C PHE A 98 3.20 -8.99 -1.87
N GLY A 99 3.21 -7.66 -1.84
CA GLY A 99 2.13 -6.84 -2.38
C GLY A 99 1.88 -7.14 -3.86
N ARG A 100 2.94 -7.15 -4.68
CA ARG A 100 2.85 -7.39 -6.12
C ARG A 100 2.52 -8.85 -6.47
N ASP A 101 3.26 -9.81 -5.90
CA ASP A 101 3.29 -11.19 -6.41
C ASP A 101 2.34 -12.14 -5.68
N LEU A 102 1.95 -11.83 -4.44
CA LEU A 102 1.12 -12.70 -3.60
C LEU A 102 -0.22 -12.08 -3.21
N ALA A 103 -0.26 -10.80 -2.88
CA ALA A 103 -1.50 -10.09 -2.59
C ALA A 103 -2.16 -9.51 -3.85
N PHE A 104 -1.44 -9.44 -4.98
CA PHE A 104 -1.92 -8.92 -6.26
C PHE A 104 -2.51 -7.52 -6.15
N LEU A 105 -1.83 -6.67 -5.39
CA LEU A 105 -2.19 -5.26 -5.28
C LEU A 105 -1.78 -4.49 -6.53
N ASP A 106 -2.48 -3.42 -6.82
CA ASP A 106 -2.14 -2.49 -7.89
C ASP A 106 -1.13 -1.43 -7.43
N ALA A 107 -1.08 -1.17 -6.12
CA ALA A 107 -0.17 -0.16 -5.54
C ALA A 107 0.27 -0.52 -4.12
N CYS A 108 1.48 -0.10 -3.76
CA CYS A 108 2.01 -0.16 -2.40
C CYS A 108 2.81 1.09 -2.04
N ALA A 109 2.79 1.44 -0.76
CA ALA A 109 3.69 2.44 -0.20
C ALA A 109 4.19 2.00 1.17
N HIS A 110 5.50 2.01 1.35
CA HIS A 110 6.10 1.78 2.66
C HIS A 110 6.02 3.06 3.49
N GLN A 111 5.49 2.96 4.70
CA GLN A 111 5.27 4.08 5.61
C GLN A 111 5.97 3.82 6.95
N GLY A 112 7.28 3.62 6.89
CA GLY A 112 8.09 3.49 8.10
C GLY A 112 8.07 4.77 8.94
N ASN A 113 8.09 4.62 10.26
CA ASN A 113 8.07 5.75 11.18
C ASN A 113 9.36 6.59 11.03
N ASP A 114 9.21 7.87 10.82
CA ASP A 114 10.29 8.82 10.57
C ASP A 114 11.39 8.82 11.64
N PHE A 115 10.98 8.73 12.92
CA PHE A 115 11.90 8.74 14.07
C PHE A 115 12.75 7.46 14.24
N GLN A 116 12.50 6.42 13.44
CA GLN A 116 13.29 5.19 13.39
C GLN A 116 14.06 5.05 12.08
N MET A 117 13.66 5.78 11.06
CA MET A 117 14.20 5.66 9.71
C MET A 117 15.50 6.46 9.58
N THR A 118 16.63 5.76 9.39
CA THR A 118 17.92 6.40 9.11
C THR A 118 17.96 6.96 7.68
N ASP A 119 18.82 7.92 7.42
CA ASP A 119 19.06 8.45 6.08
C ASP A 119 19.56 7.39 5.10
N THR A 120 20.36 6.45 5.58
CA THR A 120 20.81 5.32 4.76
C THR A 120 19.63 4.48 4.35
N PHE A 121 18.75 4.12 5.28
CA PHE A 121 17.55 3.34 4.97
C PHE A 121 16.59 4.12 4.08
N TRP A 122 16.38 5.42 4.32
CA TRP A 122 15.55 6.26 3.44
C TRP A 122 16.03 6.25 1.98
N LYS A 123 17.36 6.38 1.78
CA LYS A 123 17.96 6.28 0.43
C LYS A 123 17.77 4.89 -0.18
N ASP A 124 17.92 3.84 0.58
CA ASP A 124 17.75 2.47 0.10
C ASP A 124 16.27 2.15 -0.16
N LEU A 125 15.36 2.61 0.70
CA LEU A 125 13.92 2.48 0.49
C LEU A 125 13.48 3.17 -0.81
N ASN A 126 13.99 4.38 -1.10
CA ASN A 126 13.71 5.06 -2.37
C ASN A 126 14.18 4.24 -3.59
N LYS A 127 15.37 3.61 -3.51
CA LYS A 127 15.85 2.71 -4.58
C LYS A 127 14.97 1.47 -4.74
N ILE A 128 14.58 0.84 -3.62
CA ILE A 128 13.69 -0.33 -3.63
C ILE A 128 12.34 0.07 -4.23
N THR A 129 11.77 1.19 -3.81
CA THR A 129 10.51 1.73 -4.34
C THR A 129 10.59 1.89 -5.87
N ALA A 130 11.64 2.55 -6.38
CA ALA A 130 11.85 2.73 -7.82
C ALA A 130 12.01 1.39 -8.57
N GLN A 131 12.66 0.38 -7.96
CA GLN A 131 12.85 -0.93 -8.58
C GLN A 131 11.55 -1.72 -8.74
N PHE A 132 10.60 -1.54 -7.82
CA PHE A 132 9.31 -2.23 -7.86
C PHE A 132 8.27 -1.49 -8.69
N ASN A 133 8.46 -0.20 -8.95
CA ASN A 133 7.51 0.58 -9.74
C ASN A 133 7.50 0.12 -11.20
N GLU A 134 6.35 -0.33 -11.67
CA GLU A 134 6.15 -0.80 -13.05
C GLU A 134 4.88 -0.19 -13.63
N ASP A 135 5.04 0.68 -14.61
CA ASP A 135 3.97 1.43 -15.25
C ASP A 135 2.81 0.53 -15.68
N CYS A 136 1.60 0.90 -15.30
CA CYS A 136 0.36 0.18 -15.63
C CYS A 136 0.23 -1.23 -15.04
N GLN A 137 1.15 -1.67 -14.19
CA GLN A 137 1.14 -2.99 -13.57
C GLN A 137 1.15 -2.92 -12.04
N PHE A 138 2.14 -2.24 -11.47
CA PHE A 138 2.28 -2.11 -10.01
C PHE A 138 2.92 -0.76 -9.68
N VAL A 139 2.17 0.09 -8.99
CA VAL A 139 2.64 1.42 -8.60
C VAL A 139 3.20 1.38 -7.19
N THR A 140 4.40 1.88 -7.02
CA THR A 140 4.99 2.10 -5.71
C THR A 140 5.25 3.58 -5.48
N LEU A 141 4.91 4.07 -4.28
CA LEU A 141 5.06 5.48 -3.92
C LEU A 141 6.11 5.62 -2.83
N PRO A 142 7.12 6.48 -3.01
CA PRO A 142 8.01 6.87 -1.92
C PRO A 142 7.22 7.57 -0.82
N GLY A 143 7.51 7.24 0.42
CA GLY A 143 6.79 7.84 1.53
C GLY A 143 7.30 7.39 2.90
N TYR A 144 6.76 7.99 3.92
CA TYR A 144 7.04 7.68 5.32
C TYR A 144 5.89 8.13 6.22
N GLU A 145 5.81 7.57 7.40
CA GLU A 145 4.91 8.05 8.44
C GLU A 145 5.59 9.12 9.28
N TRP A 146 5.16 10.38 9.12
CA TRP A 146 5.54 11.44 10.04
C TRP A 146 4.82 11.22 11.37
N SER A 147 5.57 10.97 12.42
CA SER A 147 5.08 10.35 13.66
C SER A 147 5.01 11.34 14.82
N GLY A 148 4.16 12.34 14.69
CA GLY A 148 3.90 13.32 15.74
C GLY A 148 2.99 12.77 16.84
N ASN A 149 3.09 13.34 18.07
CA ASN A 149 2.11 13.06 19.11
C ASN A 149 0.76 13.73 18.76
N THR A 150 -0.35 13.13 19.21
CA THR A 150 -1.71 13.69 19.00
C THR A 150 -1.82 15.15 19.46
N ALA A 151 -1.18 15.51 20.58
CA ALA A 151 -1.14 16.89 21.07
C ALA A 151 -0.42 17.89 20.16
N LEU A 152 0.36 17.40 19.19
CA LEU A 152 1.09 18.19 18.18
C LEU A 152 0.49 18.02 16.77
N GLY A 153 -0.69 17.41 16.69
CA GLY A 153 -1.44 17.17 15.47
C GLY A 153 -1.61 15.69 15.12
N GLY A 154 -0.82 14.78 15.71
CA GLY A 154 -0.86 13.32 15.45
C GLY A 154 -0.15 12.91 14.16
N ASP A 155 -0.13 11.61 13.90
CA ASP A 155 0.63 11.01 12.80
C ASP A 155 0.03 11.33 11.42
N ARG A 156 0.89 11.40 10.41
CA ARG A 156 0.53 11.61 9.00
C ARG A 156 1.31 10.67 8.09
N ASN A 157 0.62 9.93 7.23
CA ASN A 157 1.26 9.25 6.12
C ASN A 157 1.60 10.28 5.04
N VAL A 158 2.87 10.36 4.65
CA VAL A 158 3.39 11.29 3.65
C VAL A 158 3.76 10.52 2.40
N PHE A 159 3.29 10.95 1.24
CA PHE A 159 3.56 10.32 -0.05
C PHE A 159 4.14 11.34 -1.02
N PHE A 160 5.18 10.92 -1.74
CA PHE A 160 5.79 11.70 -2.80
C PHE A 160 5.50 11.06 -4.17
N PRO A 161 5.36 11.85 -5.23
CA PRO A 161 5.20 11.32 -6.59
C PRO A 161 6.51 10.80 -7.20
N VAL A 162 7.65 11.18 -6.62
CA VAL A 162 8.99 10.84 -7.08
C VAL A 162 9.94 10.60 -5.91
N GLU A 163 10.97 9.79 -6.13
CA GLU A 163 12.00 9.51 -5.16
C GLU A 163 12.94 10.70 -4.91
N GLY A 164 13.74 10.60 -3.86
CA GLY A 164 14.79 11.57 -3.53
C GLY A 164 14.32 12.84 -2.84
N ARG A 165 13.07 12.90 -2.41
CA ARG A 165 12.55 13.99 -1.58
C ARG A 165 13.12 13.95 -0.18
N THR A 166 13.19 15.09 0.46
CA THR A 166 13.64 15.22 1.86
C THR A 166 12.62 14.58 2.80
N MET A 167 13.07 13.65 3.61
CA MET A 167 12.30 13.15 4.74
C MET A 167 12.43 14.17 5.88
N ARG A 168 11.28 14.64 6.39
CA ARG A 168 11.22 15.55 7.53
C ARG A 168 10.75 14.77 8.74
N ARG A 169 11.61 14.67 9.75
CA ARG A 169 11.30 13.88 10.94
C ARG A 169 10.53 14.69 11.97
N SER A 170 9.65 14.01 12.69
CA SER A 170 9.03 14.55 13.90
C SER A 170 10.03 14.61 15.06
N SER A 171 11.05 13.74 15.05
CA SER A 171 12.06 13.63 16.11
C SER A 171 13.27 12.82 15.66
N HIS A 172 14.45 13.21 16.10
CA HIS A 172 15.70 12.45 16.01
C HIS A 172 16.02 11.58 17.25
N ALA A 173 15.08 11.40 18.17
CA ALA A 173 15.36 10.78 19.48
C ALA A 173 15.95 9.35 19.38
N LEU A 174 15.73 8.62 18.30
CA LEU A 174 16.25 7.28 18.06
C LEU A 174 17.25 7.21 16.88
N ILE A 175 17.67 8.35 16.34
CA ILE A 175 18.59 8.44 15.20
C ILE A 175 19.94 8.98 15.72
N GLU A 176 21.02 8.22 15.50
CA GLU A 176 22.36 8.63 15.92
C GLU A 176 22.94 9.76 15.05
N ASP A 177 22.68 9.72 13.75
CA ASP A 177 23.10 10.78 12.82
C ASP A 177 22.24 12.03 13.03
N GLN A 178 22.88 13.13 13.38
CA GLN A 178 22.24 14.42 13.67
C GLN A 178 22.53 15.45 12.57
N SER A 179 23.02 15.00 11.41
CA SER A 179 23.48 15.93 10.37
C SER A 179 22.38 16.69 9.65
N ASP A 180 21.14 16.20 9.73
CA ASP A 180 19.95 16.74 9.06
C ASP A 180 18.87 17.25 10.04
N LEU A 181 19.24 17.55 11.29
CA LEU A 181 18.34 18.11 12.32
C LEU A 181 17.60 19.39 11.86
N ASP A 182 18.17 20.14 10.95
CA ASP A 182 17.59 21.37 10.40
C ASP A 182 16.41 21.10 9.46
N THR A 183 16.18 19.84 9.08
CA THR A 183 15.01 19.43 8.28
C THR A 183 13.85 18.94 9.13
N ASP A 184 14.03 18.78 10.44
CA ASP A 184 12.99 18.31 11.35
C ASP A 184 11.78 19.23 11.41
N CYS A 185 10.63 18.63 11.56
CA CYS A 185 9.36 19.29 11.76
C CYS A 185 8.69 18.67 12.99
N HIS A 186 8.68 19.36 14.12
CA HIS A 186 8.20 18.83 15.39
C HIS A 186 6.68 18.92 15.56
N THR A 187 6.03 19.71 14.72
CA THR A 187 4.56 19.83 14.66
C THR A 187 4.07 19.66 13.23
N VAL A 188 2.82 19.24 13.08
CA VAL A 188 2.23 19.08 11.73
C VAL A 188 2.11 20.41 10.98
N ASN A 189 2.00 21.54 11.69
CA ASN A 189 2.03 22.87 11.08
C ASN A 189 3.40 23.16 10.47
N GLU A 190 4.49 22.86 11.18
CA GLU A 190 5.87 22.99 10.64
C GLU A 190 6.07 22.10 9.41
N LEU A 191 5.53 20.88 9.42
CA LEU A 191 5.59 19.96 8.28
C LEU A 191 4.93 20.57 7.04
N PHE A 192 3.69 21.07 7.16
CA PHE A 192 2.97 21.69 6.04
C PHE A 192 3.61 23.00 5.59
N GLU A 193 4.16 23.78 6.53
CA GLU A 193 4.91 24.99 6.21
C GLU A 193 6.19 24.66 5.42
N ALA A 194 6.93 23.62 5.83
CA ALA A 194 8.12 23.18 5.13
C ALA A 194 7.81 22.71 3.70
N PHE A 195 6.71 21.96 3.47
CA PHE A 195 6.27 21.62 2.11
C PHE A 195 5.96 22.87 1.29
N SER A 196 5.27 23.85 1.88
CA SER A 196 4.92 25.09 1.20
C SER A 196 6.15 25.93 0.85
N GLN A 197 7.11 26.06 1.75
CA GLN A 197 8.34 26.83 1.56
C GLN A 197 9.26 26.22 0.49
N ASN A 198 9.22 24.88 0.34
CA ASN A 198 10.00 24.16 -0.66
C ASN A 198 9.21 23.90 -1.95
N GLU A 199 8.04 24.52 -2.12
CA GLU A 199 7.17 24.38 -3.29
C GLU A 199 6.79 22.91 -3.61
N GLU A 200 6.68 22.06 -2.58
CA GLU A 200 6.35 20.64 -2.71
C GLU A 200 4.83 20.43 -2.77
N TRP A 201 4.15 21.11 -3.70
CA TRP A 201 2.68 21.10 -3.86
C TRP A 201 2.09 19.77 -4.32
N ASP A 202 2.92 18.88 -4.79
CA ASP A 202 2.59 17.53 -5.25
C ASP A 202 2.62 16.46 -4.14
N VAL A 203 3.03 16.83 -2.93
CA VAL A 203 2.97 15.94 -1.75
C VAL A 203 1.52 15.67 -1.36
N ILE A 204 1.24 14.43 -1.01
CA ILE A 204 -0.06 14.02 -0.49
C ILE A 204 0.13 13.48 0.93
N CYS A 205 -0.70 13.94 1.86
CA CYS A 205 -0.75 13.42 3.22
C CYS A 205 -2.10 12.78 3.51
N PHE A 206 -2.08 11.71 4.30
CA PHE A 206 -3.26 11.11 4.90
C PHE A 206 -3.19 11.26 6.41
N ALA A 207 -4.24 11.80 7.00
CA ALA A 207 -4.38 11.84 8.45
C ALA A 207 -4.52 10.40 8.98
N HIS A 208 -3.65 10.00 9.93
CA HIS A 208 -3.60 8.66 10.49
C HIS A 208 -4.69 8.42 11.53
N CYS A 209 -5.21 7.20 11.63
CA CYS A 209 -6.11 6.79 12.71
C CYS A 209 -5.46 5.78 13.66
N GLY A 210 -5.96 5.72 14.89
CA GLY A 210 -5.44 4.83 15.93
C GLY A 210 -4.07 5.29 16.50
N GLY A 211 -3.59 4.62 17.55
CA GLY A 211 -2.32 4.96 18.18
C GLY A 211 -2.19 6.44 18.53
N ARG A 212 -1.30 7.15 17.84
CA ARG A 212 -1.14 8.61 17.90
C ARG A 212 -2.01 9.26 16.81
N TYR A 213 -3.31 9.11 16.92
CA TYR A 213 -4.26 9.55 15.91
C TYR A 213 -4.10 11.03 15.54
N ALA A 214 -4.34 11.32 14.28
CA ALA A 214 -4.33 12.67 13.76
C ALA A 214 -5.51 13.48 14.32
N ASP A 215 -5.21 14.61 14.96
CA ASP A 215 -6.23 15.56 15.37
C ASP A 215 -6.30 16.72 14.36
N ILE A 216 -7.22 16.61 13.42
CA ILE A 216 -7.42 17.61 12.36
C ILE A 216 -7.96 18.96 12.91
N SER A 217 -8.41 19.01 14.15
CA SER A 217 -8.79 20.27 14.79
C SER A 217 -7.59 21.11 15.25
N ILE A 218 -6.43 20.46 15.49
CA ILE A 218 -5.17 21.12 15.82
C ILE A 218 -4.51 21.68 14.56
N ALA A 219 -4.45 20.85 13.50
CA ALA A 219 -3.87 21.26 12.23
C ALA A 219 -4.46 20.46 11.08
N HIS A 220 -4.81 21.16 10.01
CA HIS A 220 -5.25 20.58 8.75
C HIS A 220 -4.91 21.53 7.61
N ASP A 221 -4.33 21.01 6.53
CA ASP A 221 -4.10 21.78 5.31
C ASP A 221 -4.60 20.99 4.09
N GLY A 222 -5.76 21.37 3.55
CA GLY A 222 -6.37 20.75 2.39
C GLY A 222 -5.54 20.82 1.09
N ARG A 223 -4.42 21.56 1.06
CA ARG A 223 -3.46 21.51 -0.05
C ARG A 223 -2.72 20.17 -0.07
N PHE A 224 -2.38 19.62 1.10
CA PHE A 224 -1.61 18.39 1.29
C PHE A 224 -2.48 17.23 1.79
N GLU A 225 -3.32 17.43 2.80
CA GLU A 225 -4.19 16.39 3.35
C GLU A 225 -5.39 16.15 2.43
N LYS A 226 -5.30 15.10 1.62
CA LYS A 226 -6.33 14.73 0.63
C LYS A 226 -7.26 13.64 1.12
N SER A 227 -6.89 12.92 2.17
CA SER A 227 -7.64 11.79 2.69
C SER A 227 -7.37 11.58 4.16
N VAL A 228 -8.14 10.69 4.75
CA VAL A 228 -8.01 10.24 6.13
C VAL A 228 -8.07 8.71 6.16
N GLU A 229 -7.22 8.12 6.95
CA GLU A 229 -7.31 6.70 7.28
C GLU A 229 -8.52 6.47 8.17
N VAL A 230 -9.35 5.48 7.87
CA VAL A 230 -10.53 5.15 8.71
C VAL A 230 -10.27 3.95 9.61
N HIS A 231 -9.22 3.17 9.33
CA HIS A 231 -8.85 2.00 10.11
C HIS A 231 -7.36 1.70 9.97
N SER A 232 -6.72 1.30 11.07
CA SER A 232 -5.40 0.70 11.10
C SER A 232 -5.37 -0.44 12.12
N ALA A 233 -4.27 -1.20 12.19
CA ALA A 233 -4.09 -2.21 13.24
C ALA A 233 -4.10 -1.62 14.67
N TRP A 234 -3.87 -0.31 14.80
CA TRP A 234 -3.82 0.41 16.08
C TRP A 234 -5.14 1.07 16.47
N GLY A 235 -6.17 0.99 15.64
CA GLY A 235 -7.48 1.53 15.96
C GLY A 235 -8.30 1.97 14.75
N THR A 236 -9.46 2.54 15.04
CA THR A 236 -10.40 3.13 14.07
C THR A 236 -10.81 4.52 14.53
N PHE A 237 -11.18 5.38 13.59
CA PHE A 237 -11.92 6.59 13.90
C PHE A 237 -13.33 6.25 14.38
#